data_6ce8915ee53dfb8b1cbb2b12e4a18d79
#
_entry.id   6ce8915ee53dfb8b1cbb2b12e4a18d79
#
_cell.length_a   1.000
_cell.length_b   1.000
_cell.length_c   1.000
_cell.angle_alpha   90.00
_cell.angle_beta   90.00
_cell.angle_gamma   90.00
#
_symmetry.space_group_name_H-M   'P 1'
#
loop_
_entity.id
_entity.type
_entity.pdbx_description
1 polymer ?
#
loop_
_entity_poly.entity_id
_entity_poly.type
_entity_poly.pdbx_seq_one_letter_code
_entity_poly.pdbx_strand_id
1 'polypeptide(L)'
;FLGMVGITDGVNKGDVTNPQKRRPGYYGKLGVDRRLSEDVRVRLTGSTYQVSKTPSATLFSGDRAGSRYYMVLENTTATTKGNFTSGNLNPSFGNKLIAWQINPFVQVRGLELFGVIERAEGKRLAETENRVWNQYAVDAVYRFLPQDRAYVGARYNNVEGELEGMTQRVGADRTALAAGWFITPSVLMKAEWVTQKYNDFPTTDIRRGGKFDGFVVEGVVAF
;
A
#
# COMPACT_ATOMS: atom_id res chain seq x y z
N PHE A 1 -1.27 -16.82 -19.02
CA PHE A 1 -2.33 -16.64 -18.02
C PHE A 1 -1.83 -17.10 -16.65
N LEU A 2 -2.25 -16.41 -15.61
CA LEU A 2 -2.06 -16.80 -14.21
C LEU A 2 -3.45 -16.91 -13.57
N GLY A 3 -3.71 -18.01 -12.84
CA GLY A 3 -4.90 -18.17 -12.01
C GLY A 3 -4.50 -18.77 -10.66
N MET A 4 -4.99 -18.20 -9.57
CA MET A 4 -4.78 -18.70 -8.22
C MET A 4 -6.04 -18.48 -7.39
N VAL A 5 -6.42 -19.50 -6.63
CA VAL A 5 -7.47 -19.43 -5.62
C VAL A 5 -7.01 -20.14 -4.37
N GLY A 6 -7.46 -19.70 -3.21
CA GLY A 6 -7.12 -20.36 -1.97
C GLY A 6 -8.06 -20.00 -0.84
N ILE A 7 -7.98 -20.81 0.20
CA ILE A 7 -8.76 -20.69 1.42
C ILE A 7 -7.80 -20.66 2.59
N THR A 8 -8.10 -19.78 3.56
CA THR A 8 -7.38 -19.67 4.82
C THR A 8 -8.35 -19.90 5.99
N ASP A 9 -7.82 -20.06 7.18
CA ASP A 9 -8.66 -20.16 8.39
C ASP A 9 -9.31 -18.84 8.80
N GLY A 10 -9.05 -17.74 8.07
CA GLY A 10 -9.60 -16.42 8.35
C GLY A 10 -8.93 -15.68 9.49
N VAL A 11 -7.82 -16.17 10.04
CA VAL A 11 -7.06 -15.54 11.12
C VAL A 11 -5.61 -15.36 10.68
N ASN A 12 -5.11 -14.13 10.73
CA ASN A 12 -3.73 -13.81 10.35
C ASN A 12 -2.74 -13.95 11.52
N LYS A 13 -3.20 -14.37 12.67
CA LYS A 13 -2.37 -14.78 13.82
C LYS A 13 -2.53 -16.28 14.03
N GLY A 14 -1.46 -16.97 14.37
CA GLY A 14 -1.47 -18.40 14.64
C GLY A 14 -2.33 -18.84 15.84
N ASP A 15 -2.95 -17.90 16.55
CA ASP A 15 -3.75 -18.16 17.73
C ASP A 15 -5.19 -18.49 17.37
N VAL A 16 -5.65 -19.67 17.76
CA VAL A 16 -7.05 -20.07 17.68
C VAL A 16 -7.76 -19.63 18.96
N THR A 17 -8.13 -18.35 19.03
CA THR A 17 -8.72 -17.78 20.25
C THR A 17 -10.20 -18.14 20.45
N ASN A 18 -10.99 -18.26 19.38
CA ASN A 18 -12.40 -18.65 19.47
C ASN A 18 -12.92 -19.15 18.11
N PRO A 19 -13.13 -20.46 17.92
CA PRO A 19 -13.58 -21.03 16.65
C PRO A 19 -14.95 -20.52 16.20
N GLN A 20 -15.83 -20.13 17.12
CA GLN A 20 -17.17 -19.64 16.79
C GLN A 20 -17.17 -18.21 16.20
N LYS A 21 -16.07 -17.46 16.38
CA LYS A 21 -15.96 -16.06 15.94
C LYS A 21 -15.23 -15.90 14.62
N ARG A 22 -14.88 -16.97 13.94
CA ARG A 22 -14.16 -16.91 12.68
C ARG A 22 -14.90 -17.60 11.54
N ARG A 23 -14.63 -17.17 10.34
CA ARG A 23 -15.05 -17.78 9.08
C ARG A 23 -13.82 -17.95 8.20
N PRO A 24 -13.80 -18.93 7.30
CA PRO A 24 -12.74 -19.04 6.32
C PRO A 24 -12.54 -17.74 5.55
N GLY A 25 -11.30 -17.40 5.27
CA GLY A 25 -10.93 -16.37 4.31
C GLY A 25 -10.71 -16.97 2.94
N TYR A 26 -11.08 -16.24 1.91
CA TYR A 26 -10.91 -16.64 0.51
C TYR A 26 -10.02 -15.61 -0.19
N TYR A 27 -9.16 -16.08 -1.05
CA TYR A 27 -8.39 -15.20 -1.92
C TYR A 27 -8.31 -15.75 -3.33
N GLY A 28 -8.16 -14.84 -4.28
CA GLY A 28 -8.01 -15.19 -5.67
C GLY A 28 -7.17 -14.17 -6.41
N LYS A 29 -6.49 -14.63 -7.45
CA LYS A 29 -5.76 -13.79 -8.38
C LYS A 29 -5.90 -14.34 -9.79
N LEU A 30 -6.21 -13.45 -10.73
CA LEU A 30 -6.22 -13.73 -12.16
C LEU A 30 -5.29 -12.74 -12.85
N GLY A 31 -4.65 -13.17 -13.92
CA GLY A 31 -3.79 -12.28 -14.66
C GLY A 31 -3.48 -12.77 -16.08
N VAL A 32 -3.23 -11.81 -16.92
CA VAL A 32 -2.67 -12.00 -18.25
C VAL A 32 -1.41 -11.17 -18.37
N ASP A 33 -0.36 -11.75 -18.92
CA ASP A 33 0.91 -11.13 -19.24
C ASP A 33 1.27 -11.53 -20.67
N ARG A 34 1.47 -10.54 -21.54
CA ARG A 34 1.75 -10.73 -22.96
C ARG A 34 2.84 -9.80 -23.43
N ARG A 35 3.78 -10.34 -24.17
CA ARG A 35 4.69 -9.58 -25.02
C ARG A 35 4.04 -9.46 -26.40
N LEU A 36 3.67 -8.23 -26.76
CA LEU A 36 3.00 -7.93 -28.03
C LEU A 36 4.01 -7.76 -29.18
N SER A 37 5.23 -7.30 -28.81
CA SER A 37 6.38 -7.20 -29.70
C SER A 37 7.68 -7.30 -28.90
N GLU A 38 8.83 -7.19 -29.54
CA GLU A 38 10.12 -7.14 -28.83
C GLU A 38 10.18 -5.97 -27.84
N ASP A 39 9.57 -4.85 -28.21
CA ASP A 39 9.58 -3.60 -27.44
C ASP A 39 8.39 -3.42 -26.50
N VAL A 40 7.31 -4.18 -26.66
CA VAL A 40 6.04 -3.93 -25.95
C VAL A 40 5.57 -5.13 -25.14
N ARG A 41 5.44 -4.94 -23.83
CA ARG A 41 4.84 -5.91 -22.92
C ARG A 41 3.66 -5.30 -22.18
N VAL A 42 2.57 -6.04 -22.05
CA VAL A 42 1.38 -5.62 -21.30
C VAL A 42 1.03 -6.70 -20.28
N ARG A 43 0.59 -6.25 -19.10
CA ARG A 43 0.08 -7.14 -18.06
C ARG A 43 -1.13 -6.51 -17.39
N LEU A 44 -2.14 -7.33 -17.14
CA LEU A 44 -3.27 -6.96 -16.30
C LEU A 44 -3.49 -8.07 -15.27
N THR A 45 -3.53 -7.68 -14.00
CA THR A 45 -3.84 -8.61 -12.92
C THR A 45 -4.97 -8.06 -12.06
N GLY A 46 -5.85 -8.95 -11.60
CA GLY A 46 -6.86 -8.68 -10.60
C GLY A 46 -6.70 -9.64 -9.43
N SER A 47 -6.85 -9.16 -8.21
CA SER A 47 -6.78 -9.97 -7.00
C SER A 47 -7.86 -9.57 -6.00
N THR A 48 -8.28 -10.52 -5.18
CA THR A 48 -9.24 -10.29 -4.09
C THR A 48 -8.85 -11.09 -2.86
N TYR A 49 -9.16 -10.54 -1.70
CA TYR A 49 -9.13 -11.22 -0.40
C TYR A 49 -10.41 -10.91 0.34
N GLN A 50 -11.04 -11.94 0.90
CA GLN A 50 -12.33 -11.80 1.58
C GLN A 50 -12.35 -12.64 2.87
N VAL A 51 -12.72 -12.01 3.97
CA VAL A 51 -13.06 -12.68 5.22
C VAL A 51 -14.29 -12.00 5.82
N SER A 52 -15.36 -12.77 6.04
CA SER A 52 -16.63 -12.21 6.50
C SER A 52 -16.70 -12.03 8.01
N LYS A 53 -15.88 -12.77 8.77
CA LYS A 53 -15.80 -12.67 10.22
C LYS A 53 -14.50 -13.28 10.73
N THR A 54 -13.75 -12.51 11.51
CA THR A 54 -12.53 -12.96 12.16
C THR A 54 -12.30 -12.19 13.46
N PRO A 55 -11.72 -12.80 14.50
CA PRO A 55 -11.35 -12.09 15.71
C PRO A 55 -10.17 -11.14 15.50
N SER A 56 -9.34 -11.37 14.49
CA SER A 56 -8.12 -10.58 14.25
C SER A 56 -7.63 -10.72 12.82
N ALA A 57 -8.08 -9.84 11.94
CA ALA A 57 -7.42 -9.61 10.65
C ALA A 57 -6.35 -8.54 10.80
N THR A 58 -5.16 -8.77 10.25
CA THR A 58 -4.05 -7.79 10.32
C THR A 58 -3.72 -7.15 8.97
N LEU A 59 -4.29 -7.62 7.88
CA LEU A 59 -3.99 -7.14 6.54
C LEU A 59 -4.31 -5.64 6.38
N PHE A 60 -5.44 -5.19 6.93
CA PHE A 60 -5.86 -3.78 6.96
C PHE A 60 -6.13 -3.28 8.38
N SER A 61 -5.47 -3.83 9.38
CA SER A 61 -5.62 -3.42 10.78
C SER A 61 -4.29 -3.32 11.53
N GLY A 62 -3.25 -3.08 10.83
CA GLY A 62 -1.93 -2.88 11.37
C GLY A 62 -0.93 -2.78 10.25
N ASP A 63 0.14 -2.09 10.52
CA ASP A 63 1.22 -1.98 9.59
C ASP A 63 2.45 -2.63 10.20
N ARG A 64 2.87 -3.74 9.62
CA ARG A 64 3.96 -4.54 10.15
C ARG A 64 5.08 -4.81 9.16
N ALA A 65 4.82 -4.62 7.87
CA ALA A 65 5.80 -4.89 6.83
C ALA A 65 6.23 -3.58 6.17
N GLY A 66 7.46 -3.19 6.38
CA GLY A 66 8.08 -2.04 5.72
C GLY A 66 7.69 -0.67 6.27
N SER A 67 6.90 -0.62 7.34
CA SER A 67 6.58 0.64 8.01
C SER A 67 7.76 1.19 8.77
N ARG A 68 7.90 2.49 8.65
CA ARG A 68 8.85 3.23 9.46
C ARG A 68 8.13 3.78 10.67
N TYR A 69 8.52 3.31 11.83
CA TYR A 69 8.01 3.78 13.11
C TYR A 69 8.81 4.99 13.58
N TYR A 70 8.46 6.17 13.07
CA TYR A 70 9.00 7.43 13.54
C TYR A 70 7.94 8.52 13.43
N MET A 71 8.07 9.55 14.24
CA MET A 71 7.16 10.67 14.25
C MET A 71 7.39 11.55 13.02
N VAL A 72 6.46 11.53 12.08
CA VAL A 72 6.51 12.36 10.85
C VAL A 72 5.63 13.59 10.94
N LEU A 73 4.67 13.61 11.89
CA LEU A 73 3.80 14.74 12.16
C LEU A 73 3.94 15.13 13.62
N GLU A 74 4.08 16.41 13.86
CA GLU A 74 4.26 17.00 15.19
C GLU A 74 3.27 18.13 15.41
N ASN A 75 2.91 18.34 16.68
CA ASN A 75 2.25 19.51 17.18
C ASN A 75 2.83 19.87 18.57
N THR A 76 2.32 20.89 19.21
CA THR A 76 2.83 21.38 20.50
C THR A 76 2.73 20.39 21.65
N THR A 77 1.92 19.34 21.52
CA THR A 77 1.68 18.31 22.54
C THR A 77 2.21 16.94 22.14
N ALA A 78 2.78 16.81 20.95
CA ALA A 78 3.28 15.53 20.45
C ALA A 78 4.49 15.04 21.25
N THR A 79 4.52 13.74 21.51
CA THR A 79 5.67 13.05 22.09
C THR A 79 6.09 11.89 21.21
N THR A 80 7.37 11.58 21.15
CA THR A 80 7.88 10.45 20.37
C THR A 80 7.14 9.15 20.70
N LYS A 81 6.93 8.85 21.98
CA LYS A 81 6.23 7.65 22.44
C LYS A 81 4.76 7.62 22.03
N GLY A 82 4.07 8.76 22.10
CA GLY A 82 2.64 8.85 21.76
C GLY A 82 2.37 8.94 20.27
N ASN A 83 3.32 9.47 19.50
CA ASN A 83 3.10 9.85 18.11
C ASN A 83 4.04 9.19 17.11
N PHE A 84 4.73 8.11 17.49
CA PHE A 84 5.70 7.43 16.60
C PHE A 84 5.07 6.80 15.35
N THR A 85 3.74 6.70 15.29
CA THR A 85 2.98 6.26 14.11
C THR A 85 2.07 7.35 13.56
N SER A 86 2.33 8.62 13.87
CA SER A 86 1.44 9.75 13.54
C SER A 86 1.17 9.90 12.04
N GLY A 87 2.08 9.44 11.20
CA GLY A 87 1.93 9.45 9.75
C GLY A 87 1.11 8.31 9.15
N ASN A 88 0.77 7.28 9.93
CA ASN A 88 0.10 6.10 9.40
C ASN A 88 -1.39 6.32 9.17
N LEU A 89 -1.90 5.79 8.05
CA LEU A 89 -3.32 5.59 7.81
C LEU A 89 -3.64 4.12 8.05
N ASN A 90 -4.46 3.85 9.05
CA ASN A 90 -4.84 2.48 9.43
C ASN A 90 -6.36 2.35 9.43
N PRO A 91 -6.94 1.67 8.42
CA PRO A 91 -8.39 1.40 8.37
C PRO A 91 -8.93 0.57 9.54
N SER A 92 -8.06 -0.21 10.21
CA SER A 92 -8.45 -1.08 11.34
C SER A 92 -9.55 -2.10 11.02
N PHE A 93 -9.52 -2.72 9.84
CA PHE A 93 -10.50 -3.75 9.46
C PHE A 93 -10.18 -5.10 10.12
N GLY A 94 -10.35 -5.16 11.44
CA GLY A 94 -9.96 -6.31 12.25
C GLY A 94 -10.96 -7.46 12.28
N ASN A 95 -12.22 -7.27 11.85
CA ASN A 95 -13.26 -8.30 11.94
C ASN A 95 -13.79 -8.77 10.59
N LYS A 96 -14.14 -7.86 9.71
CA LYS A 96 -14.57 -8.14 8.33
C LYS A 96 -13.70 -7.40 7.36
N LEU A 97 -13.33 -8.07 6.28
CA LEU A 97 -12.54 -7.47 5.20
C LEU A 97 -12.95 -8.07 3.87
N ILE A 98 -13.23 -7.22 2.92
CA ILE A 98 -13.36 -7.54 1.51
C ILE A 98 -12.46 -6.55 0.76
N ALA A 99 -11.44 -7.04 0.11
CA ALA A 99 -10.52 -6.22 -0.66
C ALA A 99 -10.38 -6.78 -2.08
N TRP A 100 -10.28 -5.88 -3.04
CA TRP A 100 -9.90 -6.23 -4.40
C TRP A 100 -8.96 -5.17 -4.97
N GLN A 101 -8.13 -5.61 -5.89
CA GLN A 101 -7.12 -4.79 -6.52
C GLN A 101 -6.98 -5.14 -8.00
N ILE A 102 -6.84 -4.13 -8.85
CA ILE A 102 -6.53 -4.26 -10.27
C ILE A 102 -5.21 -3.55 -10.55
N ASN A 103 -4.31 -4.22 -11.27
CA ASN A 103 -3.00 -3.71 -11.59
C ASN A 103 -2.75 -3.79 -13.10
N PRO A 104 -2.97 -2.71 -13.85
CA PRO A 104 -2.51 -2.58 -15.21
C PRO A 104 -0.99 -2.30 -15.25
N PHE A 105 -0.32 -2.86 -16.23
CA PHE A 105 1.08 -2.63 -16.50
C PHE A 105 1.33 -2.59 -18.01
N VAL A 106 2.14 -1.64 -18.42
CA VAL A 106 2.66 -1.57 -19.78
C VAL A 106 4.14 -1.20 -19.74
N GLN A 107 4.91 -1.89 -20.55
CA GLN A 107 6.31 -1.59 -20.82
C GLN A 107 6.48 -1.33 -22.30
N VAL A 108 7.14 -0.21 -22.64
CA VAL A 108 7.53 0.12 -24.01
C VAL A 108 9.01 0.48 -23.97
N ARG A 109 9.85 -0.42 -24.48
CA ARG A 109 11.31 -0.30 -24.35
C ARG A 109 11.73 -0.09 -22.89
N GLY A 110 12.45 0.99 -22.59
CA GLY A 110 12.88 1.33 -21.23
C GLY A 110 11.80 1.97 -20.35
N LEU A 111 10.63 2.35 -20.88
CA LEU A 111 9.55 2.96 -20.11
C LEU A 111 8.61 1.88 -19.56
N GLU A 112 8.40 1.88 -18.25
CA GLU A 112 7.45 1.04 -17.53
C GLU A 112 6.40 1.93 -16.87
N LEU A 113 5.11 1.62 -17.09
CA LEU A 113 3.98 2.22 -16.39
C LEU A 113 3.24 1.15 -15.62
N PHE A 114 2.97 1.39 -14.34
CA PHE A 114 2.24 0.48 -13.48
C PHE A 114 1.15 1.23 -12.72
N GLY A 115 -0.04 0.63 -12.67
CA GLY A 115 -1.19 1.18 -11.97
C GLY A 115 -1.66 0.31 -10.81
N VAL A 116 -2.23 0.96 -9.82
CA VAL A 116 -2.96 0.32 -8.71
C VAL A 116 -4.33 0.96 -8.62
N ILE A 117 -5.36 0.14 -8.68
CA ILE A 117 -6.74 0.51 -8.35
C ILE A 117 -7.18 -0.48 -7.28
N GLU A 118 -7.38 -0.01 -6.06
CA GLU A 118 -7.71 -0.85 -4.92
C GLU A 118 -8.94 -0.30 -4.17
N ARG A 119 -9.79 -1.22 -3.73
CA ARG A 119 -10.89 -0.94 -2.81
C ARG A 119 -10.86 -1.99 -1.70
N ALA A 120 -10.91 -1.51 -0.49
CA ALA A 120 -11.07 -2.32 0.71
C ALA A 120 -12.32 -1.89 1.47
N GLU A 121 -13.12 -2.85 1.89
CA GLU A 121 -14.32 -2.65 2.68
C GLU A 121 -14.26 -3.55 3.91
N GLY A 122 -14.52 -2.99 5.07
CA GLY A 122 -14.44 -3.77 6.29
C GLY A 122 -14.90 -3.03 7.52
N LYS A 123 -14.76 -3.71 8.66
CA LYS A 123 -15.10 -3.16 9.97
C LYS A 123 -14.40 -3.87 11.12
N ARG A 124 -14.42 -3.24 12.28
CA ARG A 124 -14.07 -3.87 13.56
C ARG A 124 -15.26 -4.63 14.15
N LEU A 125 -15.01 -5.42 15.18
CA LEU A 125 -16.04 -6.23 15.84
C LEU A 125 -17.16 -5.37 16.47
N ALA A 126 -16.83 -4.19 16.96
CA ALA A 126 -17.78 -3.28 17.63
C ALA A 126 -18.62 -2.44 16.64
N GLU A 127 -18.28 -2.43 15.36
CA GLU A 127 -18.97 -1.62 14.35
C GLU A 127 -20.12 -2.40 13.72
N THR A 128 -21.23 -1.71 13.46
CA THR A 128 -22.39 -2.25 12.74
C THR A 128 -22.22 -2.13 11.23
N GLU A 129 -21.73 -0.99 10.77
CA GLU A 129 -21.57 -0.66 9.35
C GLU A 129 -20.15 -0.92 8.86
N ASN A 130 -20.02 -1.20 7.56
CA ASN A 130 -18.72 -1.29 6.93
C ASN A 130 -18.22 0.09 6.55
N ARG A 131 -16.93 0.30 6.65
CA ARG A 131 -16.22 1.46 6.13
C ARG A 131 -15.48 1.09 4.84
N VAL A 132 -15.25 2.05 4.00
CA VAL A 132 -14.64 1.86 2.68
C VAL A 132 -13.38 2.70 2.56
N TRP A 133 -12.34 2.09 2.01
CA TRP A 133 -11.10 2.73 1.58
C TRP A 133 -10.83 2.47 0.11
N ASN A 134 -10.44 3.49 -0.61
CA ASN A 134 -9.99 3.39 -1.99
C ASN A 134 -8.54 3.87 -2.09
N GLN A 135 -7.79 3.24 -2.98
CA GLN A 135 -6.43 3.64 -3.30
C GLN A 135 -6.23 3.64 -4.81
N TYR A 136 -5.59 4.69 -5.29
CA TYR A 136 -5.18 4.83 -6.68
C TYR A 136 -3.70 5.18 -6.70
N ALA A 137 -2.91 4.47 -7.49
CA ALA A 137 -1.52 4.80 -7.69
C ALA A 137 -1.10 4.60 -9.14
N VAL A 138 -0.14 5.40 -9.56
CA VAL A 138 0.55 5.24 -10.82
C VAL A 138 2.05 5.40 -10.60
N ASP A 139 2.80 4.45 -11.16
CA ASP A 139 4.26 4.48 -11.23
C ASP A 139 4.68 4.64 -12.68
N ALA A 140 5.66 5.50 -12.92
CA ALA A 140 6.38 5.60 -14.18
C ALA A 140 7.87 5.41 -13.89
N VAL A 141 8.51 4.47 -14.56
CA VAL A 141 9.96 4.21 -14.45
C VAL A 141 10.56 4.20 -15.84
N TYR A 142 11.61 4.96 -16.03
CA TYR A 142 12.38 4.95 -17.26
C TYR A 142 13.80 4.44 -17.00
N ARG A 143 14.13 3.33 -17.67
CA ARG A 143 15.45 2.69 -17.61
C ARG A 143 16.29 3.12 -18.78
N PHE A 144 17.55 3.40 -18.54
CA PHE A 144 18.50 3.86 -19.54
C PHE A 144 19.91 3.39 -19.21
N LEU A 145 20.87 3.71 -20.07
CA LEU A 145 22.22 3.17 -20.13
C LEU A 145 22.27 1.70 -20.57
N PRO A 146 23.41 1.21 -21.06
CA PRO A 146 23.57 -0.17 -21.45
C PRO A 146 23.18 -1.13 -20.31
N GLN A 147 22.40 -2.17 -20.63
CA GLN A 147 21.90 -3.16 -19.67
C GLN A 147 20.97 -2.58 -18.60
N ASP A 148 20.26 -1.47 -18.91
CA ASP A 148 19.32 -0.81 -18.00
C ASP A 148 19.93 -0.43 -16.64
N ARG A 149 21.21 -0.04 -16.64
CA ARG A 149 21.99 0.19 -15.41
C ARG A 149 21.55 1.41 -14.62
N ALA A 150 20.78 2.31 -15.19
CA ALA A 150 20.23 3.46 -14.47
C ALA A 150 18.72 3.59 -14.71
N TYR A 151 18.05 4.17 -13.76
CA TYR A 151 16.63 4.52 -13.90
C TYR A 151 16.30 5.82 -13.21
N VAL A 152 15.25 6.44 -13.68
CA VAL A 152 14.50 7.48 -12.97
C VAL A 152 13.06 7.03 -12.85
N GLY A 153 12.39 7.42 -11.77
CA GLY A 153 11.02 7.04 -11.53
C GLY A 153 10.22 8.13 -10.84
N ALA A 154 8.92 8.09 -11.08
CA ALA A 154 7.96 8.93 -10.40
C ALA A 154 6.77 8.07 -9.97
N ARG A 155 6.23 8.33 -8.79
CA ARG A 155 5.02 7.72 -8.28
C ARG A 155 4.08 8.77 -7.73
N TYR A 156 2.81 8.65 -8.08
CA TYR A 156 1.73 9.33 -7.39
C TYR A 156 0.80 8.30 -6.76
N ASN A 157 0.39 8.55 -5.54
CA ASN A 157 -0.54 7.70 -4.80
C ASN A 157 -1.55 8.58 -4.07
N ASN A 158 -2.83 8.25 -4.24
CA ASN A 158 -3.94 8.82 -3.50
C ASN A 158 -4.64 7.70 -2.73
N VAL A 159 -4.95 7.93 -1.47
CA VAL A 159 -5.73 7.02 -0.64
C VAL A 159 -6.77 7.81 0.13
N GLU A 160 -8.00 7.31 0.17
CA GLU A 160 -9.10 7.96 0.89
C GLU A 160 -10.08 6.94 1.48
N GLY A 161 -10.67 7.28 2.60
CA GLY A 161 -11.67 6.43 3.25
C GLY A 161 -12.09 6.96 4.62
N GLU A 162 -12.82 6.13 5.34
CA GLU A 162 -13.38 6.44 6.65
C GLU A 162 -12.58 5.73 7.73
N LEU A 163 -12.06 6.48 8.71
CA LEU A 163 -11.44 5.92 9.90
C LEU A 163 -12.51 5.56 10.93
N GLU A 164 -12.14 4.69 11.87
CA GLU A 164 -13.01 4.31 12.97
C GLU A 164 -13.48 5.54 13.77
N GLY A 165 -14.79 5.61 14.03
CA GLY A 165 -15.39 6.73 14.75
C GLY A 165 -15.51 8.03 13.97
N MET A 166 -15.14 8.06 12.70
CA MET A 166 -15.31 9.22 11.82
C MET A 166 -16.45 8.99 10.83
N THR A 167 -17.24 10.03 10.58
CA THR A 167 -18.29 10.03 9.56
C THR A 167 -17.82 10.68 8.25
N GLN A 168 -16.75 11.45 8.32
CA GLN A 168 -16.14 12.09 7.14
C GLN A 168 -15.04 11.22 6.56
N ARG A 169 -14.88 11.29 5.27
CA ARG A 169 -13.74 10.67 4.57
C ARG A 169 -12.49 11.52 4.80
N VAL A 170 -11.39 10.83 5.01
CA VAL A 170 -10.06 11.41 5.14
C VAL A 170 -9.11 10.73 4.18
N GLY A 171 -7.99 11.34 3.88
CA GLY A 171 -7.07 10.74 2.92
C GLY A 171 -5.66 11.29 2.98
N ALA A 172 -4.85 10.81 2.06
CA ALA A 172 -3.52 11.34 1.81
C ALA A 172 -3.15 11.23 0.34
N ASP A 173 -2.41 12.25 -0.11
CA ASP A 173 -1.73 12.27 -1.40
C ASP A 173 -0.23 12.15 -1.18
N ARG A 174 0.42 11.28 -1.94
CA ARG A 174 1.86 11.09 -1.91
C ARG A 174 2.45 11.14 -3.30
N THR A 175 3.50 11.93 -3.46
CA THR A 175 4.34 11.94 -4.65
C THR A 175 5.74 11.51 -4.25
N ALA A 176 6.35 10.64 -5.05
CA ALA A 176 7.74 10.25 -4.89
C ALA A 176 8.46 10.37 -6.22
N LEU A 177 9.71 10.85 -6.18
CA LEU A 177 10.64 10.87 -7.30
C LEU A 177 11.86 10.05 -6.91
N ALA A 178 12.30 9.16 -7.76
CA ALA A 178 13.42 8.28 -7.49
C ALA A 178 14.42 8.24 -8.63
N ALA A 179 15.67 7.99 -8.29
CA ALA A 179 16.72 7.65 -9.22
C ALA A 179 17.54 6.49 -8.66
N GLY A 180 17.99 5.60 -9.52
CA GLY A 180 18.83 4.49 -9.13
C GLY A 180 19.88 4.15 -10.17
N TRP A 181 20.99 3.62 -9.68
CA TRP A 181 22.13 3.22 -10.49
C TRP A 181 22.73 1.92 -10.00
N PHE A 182 22.74 0.93 -10.88
CA PHE A 182 23.46 -0.33 -10.69
C PHE A 182 24.95 -0.10 -10.96
N ILE A 183 25.73 0.14 -9.91
CA ILE A 183 27.18 0.31 -9.98
C ILE A 183 27.82 -0.97 -10.52
N THR A 184 27.34 -2.11 -10.01
CA THR A 184 27.59 -3.45 -10.55
C THR A 184 26.28 -4.20 -10.64
N PRO A 185 26.19 -5.38 -11.28
CA PRO A 185 24.97 -6.18 -11.30
C PRO A 185 24.42 -6.52 -9.90
N SER A 186 25.28 -6.55 -8.90
CA SER A 186 24.94 -6.90 -7.51
C SER A 186 24.84 -5.70 -6.56
N VAL A 187 25.14 -4.48 -7.02
CA VAL A 187 25.16 -3.28 -6.17
C VAL A 187 24.32 -2.18 -6.79
N LEU A 188 23.24 -1.83 -6.11
CA LEU A 188 22.36 -0.72 -6.47
C LEU A 188 22.50 0.40 -5.43
N MET A 189 22.71 1.61 -5.92
CA MET A 189 22.51 2.85 -5.15
C MET A 189 21.22 3.51 -5.64
N LYS A 190 20.37 3.93 -4.72
CA LYS A 190 19.16 4.69 -5.08
C LYS A 190 18.91 5.84 -4.13
N ALA A 191 18.26 6.86 -4.65
CA ALA A 191 17.79 8.01 -3.90
C ALA A 191 16.31 8.24 -4.21
N GLU A 192 15.54 8.64 -3.22
CA GLU A 192 14.13 8.97 -3.34
C GLU A 192 13.85 10.26 -2.56
N TRP A 193 13.13 11.16 -3.20
CA TRP A 193 12.46 12.27 -2.56
C TRP A 193 10.98 12.00 -2.52
N VAL A 194 10.34 12.26 -1.37
CA VAL A 194 8.92 12.03 -1.15
C VAL A 194 8.28 13.25 -0.51
N THR A 195 7.07 13.56 -0.97
CA THR A 195 6.17 14.51 -0.30
C THR A 195 4.81 13.88 -0.08
N GLN A 196 4.20 14.12 1.07
CA GLN A 196 2.88 13.63 1.42
C GLN A 196 2.07 14.73 2.11
N LYS A 197 0.77 14.78 1.76
CA LYS A 197 -0.22 15.67 2.37
C LYS A 197 -1.37 14.85 2.91
N TYR A 198 -1.93 15.30 4.03
CA TYR A 198 -3.10 14.69 4.67
C TYR A 198 -4.32 15.58 4.46
N ASN A 199 -5.42 14.98 3.99
CA ASN A 199 -6.62 15.68 3.55
C ASN A 199 -7.80 15.39 4.47
N ASP A 200 -8.60 16.42 4.73
CA ASP A 200 -9.92 16.34 5.35
C ASP A 200 -9.95 15.78 6.79
N PHE A 201 -8.84 15.81 7.49
CA PHE A 201 -8.79 15.40 8.89
C PHE A 201 -9.47 16.44 9.79
N PRO A 202 -10.15 15.99 10.88
CA PRO A 202 -10.73 16.90 11.89
C PRO A 202 -9.69 17.81 12.52
N THR A 203 -10.13 18.96 13.03
CA THR A 203 -9.24 19.94 13.69
C THR A 203 -8.52 19.41 14.93
N THR A 204 -9.06 18.37 15.55
CA THR A 204 -8.47 17.70 16.72
C THR A 204 -7.45 16.62 16.37
N ASP A 205 -7.32 16.24 15.10
CA ASP A 205 -6.40 15.21 14.67
C ASP A 205 -5.04 15.82 14.30
N ILE A 206 -3.94 15.16 14.71
CA ILE A 206 -2.58 15.61 14.41
C ILE A 206 -2.29 15.68 12.90
N ARG A 207 -3.04 14.95 12.08
CA ARG A 207 -2.92 14.93 10.62
C ARG A 207 -3.62 16.10 9.93
N ARG A 208 -4.38 16.94 10.66
CA ARG A 208 -5.07 18.10 10.11
C ARG A 208 -4.11 19.07 9.43
N GLY A 209 -4.24 19.18 8.08
CA GLY A 209 -3.34 20.02 7.28
C GLY A 209 -1.87 19.56 7.33
N GLY A 210 -1.65 18.36 7.84
CA GLY A 210 -0.32 17.77 7.97
C GLY A 210 0.31 17.49 6.61
N LYS A 211 1.61 17.69 6.55
CA LYS A 211 2.44 17.35 5.39
C LYS A 211 3.85 17.00 5.85
N PHE A 212 4.54 16.20 5.09
CA PHE A 212 5.97 16.00 5.26
C PHE A 212 6.66 15.85 3.91
N ASP A 213 7.94 16.20 3.90
CA ASP A 213 8.87 15.96 2.83
C ASP A 213 10.03 15.14 3.37
N GLY A 214 10.52 14.21 2.58
CA GLY A 214 11.59 13.32 2.98
C GLY A 214 12.54 13.00 1.84
N PHE A 215 13.78 12.72 2.20
CA PHE A 215 14.79 12.25 1.29
C PHE A 215 15.45 10.99 1.85
N VAL A 216 15.58 9.96 1.03
CA VAL A 216 16.18 8.68 1.42
C VAL A 216 17.24 8.28 0.42
N VAL A 217 18.39 7.88 0.92
CA VAL A 217 19.43 7.21 0.13
C VAL A 217 19.58 5.79 0.64
N GLU A 218 19.64 4.84 -0.27
CA GLU A 218 19.72 3.43 0.05
C GLU A 218 20.74 2.73 -0.83
N GLY A 219 21.59 1.91 -0.21
CA GLY A 219 22.47 0.97 -0.88
C GLY A 219 21.94 -0.45 -0.72
N VAL A 220 21.84 -1.18 -1.83
CA VAL A 220 21.41 -2.59 -1.85
C VAL A 220 22.54 -3.45 -2.41
N VAL A 221 22.89 -4.49 -1.70
CA VAL A 221 23.89 -5.49 -2.14
C VAL A 221 23.21 -6.86 -2.20
N ALA A 222 23.28 -7.50 -3.37
CA ALA A 222 22.83 -8.87 -3.58
C ALA A 222 24.05 -9.81 -3.61
N PHE A 223 23.99 -10.96 -2.95
CA PHE A 223 25.06 -11.97 -2.86
C PHE A 223 24.46 -13.38 -2.94
#